data_a43187900a59ebefa74d797f422e4cdc
#
_entry.id   a43187900a59ebefa74d797f422e4cdc
#
_cell.length_a   1.000
_cell.length_b   1.000
_cell.length_c   1.000
_cell.angle_alpha   90.00
_cell.angle_beta   90.00
_cell.angle_gamma   90.00
#
_symmetry.space_group_name_H-M   'P 1'
#
loop_
_entity.id
_entity.type
_entity.pdbx_description
1 polymer ?
#
loop_
_entity_poly.entity_id
_entity_poly.type
_entity_poly.pdbx_seq_one_letter_code
_entity_poly.pdbx_strand_id
1 'polypeptide(L)'
;MTKSAKRSSAASAAVEKSSSGSAASEGRLVVELAGFRRRLASLTYEGLLLMGVLALTFLVPYLVLGVVMQVALPGWILWLHVFLVLGGYFVWYWTRHGQTLAMQTWRLKLVNADDGRPPSTSLGCLRYLVCWPSVLLFGFGLAWALIDRDRQFLHDRLVGTRVVLLPDPKR
;
A
#
# COMPACT_ATOMS: atom_id res chain seq x y z
N MET A 1 64.45 9.53 -0.49
CA MET A 1 63.52 8.39 -0.15
C MET A 1 62.11 8.81 0.29
N THR A 2 61.69 10.06 0.11
CA THR A 2 60.42 10.60 0.64
C THR A 2 59.26 10.69 -0.38
N LYS A 3 59.50 10.47 -1.67
CA LYS A 3 58.50 10.66 -2.75
C LYS A 3 57.62 9.41 -3.01
N SER A 4 58.12 8.20 -2.60
CA SER A 4 57.39 6.93 -2.78
C SER A 4 56.30 6.71 -1.73
N ALA A 5 56.56 7.09 -0.46
CA ALA A 5 55.61 6.92 0.63
C ALA A 5 54.35 7.80 0.48
N LYS A 6 54.48 9.01 -0.07
CA LYS A 6 53.35 9.92 -0.30
C LYS A 6 52.42 9.48 -1.42
N ARG A 7 52.93 8.75 -2.44
CA ARG A 7 52.09 8.14 -3.50
C ARG A 7 51.30 6.94 -3.03
N SER A 8 51.87 6.10 -2.15
CA SER A 8 51.18 4.93 -1.57
C SER A 8 50.02 5.37 -0.68
N SER A 9 50.21 6.40 0.14
CA SER A 9 49.13 6.92 1.04
C SER A 9 47.99 7.56 0.25
N ALA A 10 48.26 8.25 -0.87
CA ALA A 10 47.23 8.86 -1.70
C ALA A 10 46.42 7.80 -2.50
N ALA A 11 47.07 6.73 -2.93
CA ALA A 11 46.40 5.61 -3.60
C ALA A 11 45.49 4.83 -2.64
N SER A 12 45.95 4.60 -1.40
CA SER A 12 45.13 3.91 -0.37
C SER A 12 43.89 4.72 0.02
N ALA A 13 44.04 6.05 0.19
CA ALA A 13 42.90 6.93 0.49
C ALA A 13 41.90 7.06 -0.67
N ALA A 14 42.36 6.96 -1.93
CA ALA A 14 41.51 6.97 -3.10
C ALA A 14 40.69 5.66 -3.24
N VAL A 15 41.30 4.52 -2.92
CA VAL A 15 40.63 3.21 -2.91
C VAL A 15 39.58 3.13 -1.79
N GLU A 16 39.90 3.66 -0.61
CA GLU A 16 38.98 3.68 0.51
C GLU A 16 37.77 4.61 0.29
N LYS A 17 37.97 5.76 -0.36
CA LYS A 17 36.88 6.64 -0.80
C LYS A 17 36.02 6.03 -1.91
N SER A 18 36.62 5.25 -2.81
CA SER A 18 35.90 4.55 -3.86
C SER A 18 35.04 3.41 -3.31
N SER A 19 35.55 2.66 -2.31
CA SER A 19 34.82 1.56 -1.69
C SER A 19 33.67 2.06 -0.79
N SER A 20 33.86 3.17 -0.08
CA SER A 20 32.79 3.76 0.75
C SER A 20 31.66 4.40 -0.08
N GLY A 21 32.00 4.95 -1.24
CA GLY A 21 31.01 5.47 -2.22
C GLY A 21 30.17 4.37 -2.88
N SER A 22 30.77 3.22 -3.17
CA SER A 22 30.09 2.07 -3.74
C SER A 22 29.15 1.39 -2.73
N ALA A 23 29.60 1.20 -1.51
CA ALA A 23 28.78 0.58 -0.44
C ALA A 23 27.57 1.44 -0.04
N ALA A 24 27.67 2.77 -0.15
CA ALA A 24 26.56 3.68 0.12
C ALA A 24 25.50 3.73 -1.01
N SER A 25 25.86 3.33 -2.22
CA SER A 25 24.95 3.28 -3.37
C SER A 25 24.20 1.96 -3.51
N GLU A 26 24.71 0.86 -2.99
CA GLU A 26 24.10 -0.46 -3.06
C GLU A 26 22.90 -0.65 -2.12
N GLY A 27 22.71 0.21 -1.12
CA GLY A 27 21.61 0.11 -0.15
C GLY A 27 20.34 0.91 -0.48
N ARG A 28 20.38 1.80 -1.47
CA ARG A 28 19.18 2.54 -1.91
C ARG A 28 18.47 1.76 -3.01
N LEU A 29 17.61 0.83 -2.60
CA LEU A 29 16.57 0.35 -3.49
C LEU A 29 15.80 1.58 -3.98
N VAL A 30 16.00 1.96 -5.25
CA VAL A 30 15.20 2.99 -5.90
C VAL A 30 13.80 2.40 -6.04
N VAL A 31 12.99 2.61 -5.02
CA VAL A 31 11.62 2.12 -5.00
C VAL A 31 10.81 3.09 -5.85
N GLU A 32 10.53 2.70 -7.08
CA GLU A 32 9.70 3.49 -7.97
C GLU A 32 8.28 3.63 -7.40
N LEU A 33 7.75 4.85 -7.44
CA LEU A 33 6.34 5.08 -7.15
C LEU A 33 5.48 4.37 -8.21
N ALA A 34 4.51 3.60 -7.77
CA ALA A 34 3.63 2.86 -8.67
C ALA A 34 2.83 3.83 -9.56
N GLY A 35 2.88 3.62 -10.87
CA GLY A 35 2.14 4.42 -11.85
C GLY A 35 0.62 4.33 -11.62
N PHE A 36 -0.11 5.40 -11.93
CA PHE A 36 -1.57 5.52 -11.77
C PHE A 36 -2.35 4.36 -12.37
N ARG A 37 -2.01 3.92 -13.59
CA ARG A 37 -2.71 2.81 -14.28
C ARG A 37 -2.61 1.50 -13.50
N ARG A 38 -1.45 1.18 -12.93
CA ARG A 38 -1.26 -0.03 -12.11
C ARG A 38 -2.05 0.03 -10.81
N ARG A 39 -2.11 1.20 -10.18
CA ARG A 39 -2.92 1.41 -8.96
C ARG A 39 -4.40 1.26 -9.25
N LEU A 40 -4.88 1.84 -10.36
CA LEU A 40 -6.27 1.72 -10.77
C LEU A 40 -6.64 0.28 -11.11
N ALA A 41 -5.79 -0.44 -11.86
CA ALA A 41 -6.00 -1.85 -12.18
C ALA A 41 -6.04 -2.71 -10.90
N SER A 42 -5.14 -2.46 -9.93
CA SER A 42 -5.15 -3.13 -8.63
C SER A 42 -6.44 -2.86 -7.86
N LEU A 43 -6.93 -1.61 -7.84
CA LEU A 43 -8.20 -1.25 -7.20
C LEU A 43 -9.41 -1.93 -7.85
N THR A 44 -9.44 -2.01 -9.19
CA THR A 44 -10.50 -2.71 -9.92
C THR A 44 -10.51 -4.21 -9.58
N TYR A 45 -9.33 -4.83 -9.57
CA TYR A 45 -9.20 -6.23 -9.19
C TYR A 45 -9.57 -6.47 -7.73
N GLU A 46 -9.18 -5.57 -6.83
CA GLU A 46 -9.58 -5.57 -5.43
C GLU A 46 -11.10 -5.51 -5.27
N GLY A 47 -11.76 -4.60 -6.02
CA GLY A 47 -13.22 -4.47 -6.03
C GLY A 47 -13.94 -5.77 -6.44
N LEU A 48 -13.44 -6.45 -7.48
CA LEU A 48 -13.99 -7.74 -7.91
C LEU A 48 -13.79 -8.83 -6.85
N LEU A 49 -12.61 -8.89 -6.23
CA LEU A 49 -12.32 -9.84 -5.16
C LEU A 49 -13.21 -9.59 -3.94
N LEU A 50 -13.35 -8.33 -3.53
CA LEU A 50 -14.20 -7.94 -2.41
C LEU A 50 -15.68 -8.19 -2.68
N MET A 51 -16.13 -8.08 -3.93
CA MET A 51 -17.49 -8.45 -4.31
C MET A 51 -17.76 -9.93 -4.00
N GLY A 52 -16.81 -10.83 -4.30
CA GLY A 52 -16.90 -12.25 -3.94
C GLY A 52 -16.90 -12.49 -2.42
N VAL A 53 -16.03 -11.80 -1.70
CA VAL A 53 -15.96 -11.88 -0.22
C VAL A 53 -17.28 -11.39 0.39
N LEU A 54 -17.82 -10.27 -0.06
CA LEU A 54 -19.09 -9.73 0.41
C LEU A 54 -20.28 -10.62 0.02
N ALA A 55 -20.24 -11.25 -1.14
CA ALA A 55 -21.28 -12.21 -1.52
C ALA A 55 -21.35 -13.38 -0.52
N LEU A 56 -20.22 -13.91 -0.09
CA LEU A 56 -20.17 -15.01 0.88
C LEU A 56 -20.49 -14.56 2.30
N THR A 57 -19.90 -13.45 2.75
CA THR A 57 -19.99 -13.03 4.16
C THR A 57 -21.22 -12.17 4.45
N PHE A 58 -21.82 -11.56 3.44
CA PHE A 58 -22.95 -10.67 3.55
C PHE A 58 -24.18 -11.23 2.84
N LEU A 59 -24.17 -11.40 1.51
CA LEU A 59 -25.37 -11.75 0.76
C LEU A 59 -25.93 -13.11 1.19
N VAL A 60 -25.11 -14.14 1.31
CA VAL A 60 -25.58 -15.49 1.65
C VAL A 60 -26.17 -15.55 3.06
N PRO A 61 -25.50 -15.08 4.14
CA PRO A 61 -26.09 -15.10 5.48
C PRO A 61 -27.39 -14.31 5.58
N TYR A 62 -27.46 -13.13 4.98
CA TYR A 62 -28.68 -12.30 5.06
C TYR A 62 -29.82 -12.82 4.21
N LEU A 63 -29.54 -13.49 3.10
CA LEU A 63 -30.55 -14.19 2.32
C LEU A 63 -31.16 -15.34 3.14
N VAL A 64 -30.32 -16.13 3.83
CA VAL A 64 -30.77 -17.22 4.70
C VAL A 64 -31.61 -16.67 5.86
N LEU A 65 -31.16 -15.62 6.55
CA LEU A 65 -31.93 -14.98 7.63
C LEU A 65 -33.26 -14.44 7.13
N GLY A 66 -33.32 -13.79 5.99
CA GLY A 66 -34.55 -13.23 5.40
C GLY A 66 -35.54 -14.29 4.91
N VAL A 67 -35.04 -15.29 4.19
CA VAL A 67 -35.89 -16.30 3.56
C VAL A 67 -36.31 -17.42 4.55
N VAL A 68 -35.33 -17.93 5.31
CA VAL A 68 -35.56 -19.09 6.20
C VAL A 68 -36.12 -18.67 7.55
N MET A 69 -35.56 -17.64 8.15
CA MET A 69 -35.92 -17.18 9.48
C MET A 69 -36.95 -16.05 9.47
N GLN A 70 -37.32 -15.52 8.31
CA GLN A 70 -38.25 -14.40 8.14
C GLN A 70 -37.88 -13.16 9.00
N VAL A 71 -36.58 -12.99 9.27
CA VAL A 71 -36.05 -11.88 10.06
C VAL A 71 -35.47 -10.85 9.13
N ALA A 72 -35.99 -9.62 9.14
CA ALA A 72 -35.44 -8.47 8.46
C ALA A 72 -34.56 -7.65 9.42
N LEU A 73 -33.27 -7.58 9.16
CA LEU A 73 -32.36 -6.77 9.95
C LEU A 73 -32.40 -5.31 9.49
N PRO A 74 -32.31 -4.35 10.43
CA PRO A 74 -32.27 -2.93 10.08
C PRO A 74 -31.00 -2.60 9.27
N GLY A 75 -31.14 -1.67 8.30
CA GLY A 75 -30.07 -1.34 7.34
C GLY A 75 -28.75 -0.90 7.96
N TRP A 76 -28.77 -0.26 9.13
CA TRP A 76 -27.55 0.16 9.81
C TRP A 76 -26.66 -1.03 10.25
N ILE A 77 -27.27 -2.17 10.64
CA ILE A 77 -26.53 -3.40 10.98
C ILE A 77 -25.85 -3.94 9.72
N LEU A 78 -26.52 -3.89 8.57
CA LEU A 78 -25.95 -4.31 7.30
C LEU A 78 -24.72 -3.46 6.93
N TRP A 79 -24.83 -2.14 7.06
CA TRP A 79 -23.72 -1.23 6.83
C TRP A 79 -22.56 -1.45 7.80
N LEU A 80 -22.87 -1.64 9.08
CA LEU A 80 -21.85 -1.93 10.09
C LEU A 80 -21.12 -3.24 9.79
N HIS A 81 -21.84 -4.28 9.38
CA HIS A 81 -21.24 -5.56 9.00
C HIS A 81 -20.27 -5.39 7.83
N VAL A 82 -20.68 -4.74 6.73
CA VAL A 82 -19.82 -4.47 5.57
C VAL A 82 -18.60 -3.66 6.01
N PHE A 83 -18.81 -2.61 6.80
CA PHE A 83 -17.72 -1.77 7.31
C PHE A 83 -16.70 -2.59 8.13
N LEU A 84 -17.14 -3.46 9.02
CA LEU A 84 -16.24 -4.28 9.85
C LEU A 84 -15.52 -5.36 9.04
N VAL A 85 -16.19 -6.03 8.12
CA VAL A 85 -15.58 -7.06 7.26
C VAL A 85 -14.50 -6.45 6.37
N LEU A 86 -14.81 -5.35 5.68
CA LEU A 86 -13.83 -4.66 4.85
C LEU A 86 -12.68 -4.08 5.68
N GLY A 87 -12.97 -3.49 6.85
CA GLY A 87 -11.96 -2.97 7.76
C GLY A 87 -11.01 -4.05 8.26
N GLY A 88 -11.55 -5.19 8.69
CA GLY A 88 -10.77 -6.34 9.09
C GLY A 88 -9.87 -6.85 7.97
N TYR A 89 -10.41 -7.00 6.77
CA TYR A 89 -9.65 -7.40 5.59
C TYR A 89 -8.50 -6.43 5.28
N PHE A 90 -8.79 -5.14 5.07
CA PHE A 90 -7.78 -4.17 4.68
C PHE A 90 -6.72 -3.94 5.75
N VAL A 91 -7.14 -3.72 7.00
CA VAL A 91 -6.20 -3.46 8.10
C VAL A 91 -5.30 -4.68 8.32
N TRP A 92 -5.84 -5.89 8.31
CA TRP A 92 -5.06 -7.11 8.43
C TRP A 92 -3.97 -7.23 7.36
N TYR A 93 -4.33 -7.08 6.08
CA TYR A 93 -3.39 -7.22 4.98
C TYR A 93 -2.34 -6.10 4.95
N TRP A 94 -2.74 -4.85 5.20
CA TRP A 94 -1.81 -3.73 5.19
C TRP A 94 -0.78 -3.79 6.33
N THR A 95 -1.20 -4.21 7.53
CA THR A 95 -0.31 -4.24 8.70
C THR A 95 0.60 -5.47 8.73
N ARG A 96 0.12 -6.61 8.23
CA ARG A 96 0.90 -7.85 8.24
C ARG A 96 1.88 -7.95 7.07
N HIS A 97 1.42 -7.65 5.87
CA HIS A 97 2.18 -7.86 4.64
C HIS A 97 2.50 -6.56 3.89
N GLY A 98 1.83 -5.47 4.21
CA GLY A 98 1.87 -4.24 3.43
C GLY A 98 1.22 -4.37 2.05
N GLN A 99 0.49 -5.45 1.79
CA GLN A 99 -0.08 -5.76 0.48
C GLN A 99 -1.42 -6.47 0.64
N THR A 100 -2.44 -6.07 -0.13
CA THR A 100 -3.65 -6.87 -0.32
C THR A 100 -3.40 -7.96 -1.37
N LEU A 101 -4.35 -8.88 -1.55
CA LEU A 101 -4.24 -9.92 -2.58
C LEU A 101 -4.15 -9.33 -3.99
N ALA A 102 -4.92 -8.30 -4.27
CA ALA A 102 -4.84 -7.57 -5.53
C ALA A 102 -3.48 -6.87 -5.70
N MET A 103 -2.98 -6.20 -4.66
CA MET A 103 -1.68 -5.53 -4.70
C MET A 103 -0.52 -6.50 -4.97
N GLN A 104 -0.59 -7.74 -4.47
CA GLN A 104 0.41 -8.77 -4.74
C GLN A 104 0.48 -9.10 -6.24
N THR A 105 -0.66 -9.25 -6.91
CA THR A 105 -0.73 -9.51 -8.35
C THR A 105 -0.06 -8.42 -9.18
N TRP A 106 -0.18 -7.16 -8.74
CA TRP A 106 0.40 -5.99 -9.43
C TRP A 106 1.75 -5.55 -8.87
N ARG A 107 2.35 -6.33 -7.96
CA ARG A 107 3.63 -6.03 -7.27
C ARG A 107 3.64 -4.69 -6.56
N LEU A 108 2.51 -4.29 -6.05
CA LEU A 108 2.36 -3.07 -5.28
C LEU A 108 2.56 -3.37 -3.81
N LYS A 109 3.20 -2.46 -3.09
CA LYS A 109 3.35 -2.55 -1.63
C LYS A 109 3.04 -1.21 -1.00
N LEU A 110 2.27 -1.27 0.08
CA LEU A 110 1.98 -0.14 0.93
C LEU A 110 3.07 -0.03 1.99
N VAL A 111 3.68 1.13 2.08
CA VAL A 111 4.72 1.43 3.05
C VAL A 111 4.44 2.77 3.71
N ASN A 112 4.92 2.94 4.92
CA ASN A 112 4.99 4.23 5.58
C ASN A 112 6.01 5.12 4.85
N ALA A 113 5.67 6.39 4.67
CA ALA A 113 6.51 7.35 3.94
C ALA A 113 7.85 7.63 4.65
N ASP A 114 7.90 7.49 5.98
CA ASP A 114 9.04 7.87 6.80
C ASP A 114 10.10 6.76 6.88
N ASP A 115 9.68 5.52 7.10
CA ASP A 115 10.60 4.40 7.38
C ASP A 115 10.56 3.27 6.33
N GLY A 116 9.67 3.35 5.35
CA GLY A 116 9.53 2.34 4.29
C GLY A 116 9.00 0.98 4.77
N ARG A 117 8.58 0.86 6.02
CA ARG A 117 8.02 -0.37 6.60
C ARG A 117 6.52 -0.48 6.35
N PRO A 118 5.92 -1.66 6.49
CA PRO A 118 4.47 -1.80 6.50
C PRO A 118 3.86 -0.89 7.59
N PRO A 119 2.69 -0.28 7.35
CA PRO A 119 2.07 0.62 8.31
C PRO A 119 1.71 -0.10 9.61
N SER A 120 1.79 0.59 10.73
CA SER A 120 1.31 0.12 12.02
C SER A 120 -0.21 -0.08 12.00
N THR A 121 -0.75 -0.81 12.96
CA THR A 121 -2.20 -1.07 13.04
C THR A 121 -3.00 0.23 13.17
N SER A 122 -2.52 1.19 13.96
CA SER A 122 -3.16 2.50 14.11
C SER A 122 -3.18 3.26 12.79
N LEU A 123 -2.07 3.26 12.05
CA LEU A 123 -1.96 3.91 10.74
C LEU A 123 -2.86 3.22 9.69
N GLY A 124 -2.94 1.89 9.72
CA GLY A 124 -3.84 1.10 8.87
C GLY A 124 -5.31 1.40 9.14
N CYS A 125 -5.72 1.50 10.41
CA CYS A 125 -7.08 1.89 10.79
C CYS A 125 -7.39 3.33 10.35
N LEU A 126 -6.48 4.28 10.62
CA LEU A 126 -6.65 5.66 10.19
C LEU A 126 -6.80 5.76 8.67
N ARG A 127 -5.95 5.04 7.93
CA ARG A 127 -6.04 4.96 6.47
C ARG A 127 -7.41 4.44 6.02
N TYR A 128 -7.89 3.36 6.63
CA TYR A 128 -9.19 2.80 6.32
C TYR A 128 -10.32 3.80 6.53
N LEU A 129 -10.31 4.51 7.68
CA LEU A 129 -11.31 5.54 7.98
C LEU A 129 -11.27 6.71 6.97
N VAL A 130 -10.07 7.17 6.59
CA VAL A 130 -9.91 8.27 5.63
C VAL A 130 -10.25 7.84 4.19
N CYS A 131 -10.11 6.55 3.86
CA CYS A 131 -10.52 6.03 2.55
C CYS A 131 -12.01 6.22 2.30
N TRP A 132 -12.87 6.07 3.33
CA TRP A 132 -14.32 6.17 3.17
C TRP A 132 -14.79 7.52 2.62
N PRO A 133 -14.51 8.65 3.27
CA PRO A 133 -14.86 9.95 2.70
C PRO A 133 -14.15 10.21 1.37
N SER A 134 -12.90 9.77 1.21
CA SER A 134 -12.14 9.93 -0.04
C SER A 134 -12.80 9.24 -1.24
N VAL A 135 -13.44 8.09 -1.03
CA VAL A 135 -14.14 7.33 -2.08
C VAL A 135 -15.59 7.81 -2.22
N LEU A 136 -16.30 8.02 -1.10
CA LEU A 136 -17.71 8.43 -1.09
C LEU A 136 -17.94 9.82 -1.67
N LEU A 137 -16.98 10.73 -1.56
CA LEU A 137 -17.00 12.03 -2.22
C LEU A 137 -16.74 11.91 -3.73
N PHE A 138 -17.53 11.09 -4.43
CA PHE A 138 -17.48 10.86 -5.88
C PHE A 138 -16.09 10.45 -6.40
N GLY A 139 -15.27 9.80 -5.57
CA GLY A 139 -13.91 9.41 -5.95
C GLY A 139 -12.93 10.58 -6.06
N PHE A 140 -13.24 11.75 -5.53
CA PHE A 140 -12.33 12.91 -5.51
C PHE A 140 -10.96 12.55 -4.98
N GLY A 141 -10.90 11.69 -3.97
CA GLY A 141 -9.63 11.23 -3.43
C GLY A 141 -8.81 10.36 -4.39
N LEU A 142 -9.47 9.68 -5.32
CA LEU A 142 -8.82 8.93 -6.41
C LEU A 142 -8.44 9.87 -7.55
N ALA A 143 -9.34 10.80 -7.91
CA ALA A 143 -9.10 11.81 -8.94
C ALA A 143 -7.95 12.77 -8.54
N TRP A 144 -7.74 13.00 -7.24
CA TRP A 144 -6.61 13.76 -6.74
C TRP A 144 -5.25 13.28 -7.29
N ALA A 145 -5.09 11.99 -7.48
CA ALA A 145 -3.86 11.42 -8.04
C ALA A 145 -3.58 11.83 -9.50
N LEU A 146 -4.55 12.40 -10.22
CA LEU A 146 -4.35 12.96 -11.57
C LEU A 146 -3.72 14.36 -11.49
N ILE A 147 -3.96 15.09 -10.41
CA ILE A 147 -3.51 16.47 -10.19
C ILE A 147 -2.22 16.49 -9.36
N ASP A 148 -2.05 15.51 -8.49
CA ASP A 148 -0.90 15.42 -7.59
C ASP A 148 0.41 15.12 -8.34
N ARG A 149 1.49 15.83 -8.00
CA ARG A 149 2.83 15.65 -8.60
C ARG A 149 3.37 14.24 -8.45
N ASP A 150 3.12 13.62 -7.29
CA ASP A 150 3.57 12.27 -6.95
C ASP A 150 2.55 11.20 -7.37
N ARG A 151 1.44 11.61 -7.99
CA ARG A 151 0.32 10.74 -8.40
C ARG A 151 -0.20 9.88 -7.26
N GLN A 152 -0.19 10.41 -6.04
CA GLN A 152 -0.69 9.74 -4.85
C GLN A 152 -2.18 10.00 -4.66
N PHE A 153 -2.88 9.01 -4.11
CA PHE A 153 -4.26 9.23 -3.69
C PHE A 153 -4.30 10.15 -2.47
N LEU A 154 -5.38 10.89 -2.33
CA LEU A 154 -5.54 11.87 -1.24
C LEU A 154 -5.38 11.21 0.14
N HIS A 155 -5.98 10.04 0.34
CA HIS A 155 -5.90 9.30 1.61
C HIS A 155 -4.47 8.79 1.90
N ASP A 156 -3.67 8.45 0.88
CA ASP A 156 -2.27 8.06 1.06
C ASP A 156 -1.44 9.22 1.59
N ARG A 157 -1.66 10.40 1.01
CA ARG A 157 -0.95 11.62 1.38
C ARG A 157 -1.33 12.12 2.79
N LEU A 158 -2.62 12.08 3.13
CA LEU A 158 -3.11 12.52 4.45
C LEU A 158 -2.59 11.65 5.59
N VAL A 159 -2.43 10.36 5.34
CA VAL A 159 -2.01 9.37 6.36
C VAL A 159 -0.49 9.17 6.38
N GLY A 160 0.26 9.74 5.42
CA GLY A 160 1.71 9.56 5.34
C GLY A 160 2.12 8.15 4.86
N THR A 161 1.30 7.53 4.02
CA THR A 161 1.61 6.24 3.40
C THR A 161 1.92 6.38 1.91
N ARG A 162 2.66 5.43 1.35
CA ARG A 162 3.00 5.41 -0.08
C ARG A 162 2.82 4.02 -0.66
N VAL A 163 2.31 3.96 -1.89
CA VAL A 163 2.24 2.72 -2.66
C VAL A 163 3.44 2.68 -3.60
N VAL A 164 4.29 1.69 -3.39
CA VAL A 164 5.54 1.50 -4.10
C VAL A 164 5.47 0.26 -4.99
N LEU A 165 6.25 0.26 -6.07
CA LEU A 165 6.38 -0.88 -6.96
C LEU A 165 7.57 -1.75 -6.49
N LEU A 166 7.33 -3.03 -6.29
CA LEU A 166 8.39 -3.98 -5.97
C LEU A 166 9.23 -4.29 -7.22
N PRO A 167 10.56 -4.39 -7.08
CA PRO A 167 11.45 -4.73 -8.18
C PRO A 167 11.13 -6.11 -8.76
N ASP A 168 11.49 -6.33 -10.04
CA ASP A 168 11.30 -7.62 -10.69
C ASP A 168 12.35 -8.62 -10.17
N PRO A 169 11.94 -9.79 -9.64
CA PRO A 169 12.88 -10.82 -9.21
C PRO A 169 13.65 -11.47 -10.38
N LYS A 170 13.32 -11.13 -11.62
CA LYS A 170 13.96 -11.65 -12.84
C LYS A 170 14.97 -10.68 -13.49
N ARG A 171 15.29 -9.56 -12.84
CA ARG A 171 16.35 -8.65 -13.31
C ARG A 171 17.54 -8.64 -12.40
#